data_18c4c44bd6aadd233195585260fb78e5
#
_entry.id   18c4c44bd6aadd233195585260fb78e5
#
_cell.length_a   1.000
_cell.length_b   1.000
_cell.length_c   1.000
_cell.angle_alpha   90.00
_cell.angle_beta   90.00
_cell.angle_gamma   90.00
#
_symmetry.space_group_name_H-M   'P 1'
#
loop_
_entity.id
_entity.type
_entity.pdbx_description
1 polymer ?
#
loop_
_entity_poly.entity_id
_entity_poly.type
_entity_poly.pdbx_seq_one_letter_code
_entity_poly.pdbx_strand_id
1 'polypeptide(L)'
;MSAQLLKLETSPDLADQVYRVLLDAISAGSLKPGQRLTQEELAEQLAVSRQPVTQALKLLKKDGFVQDAPITGGLAGRSRGLQVAPLDAHWIAQVYEVRSALDVLATRLAASRGTVIDPALIANGRAAVKRDDIKAMIDADLAFHTALYRAAGNPLIEQSALLHWHHIRRAMGEALQSSLLREPVWDEHEAIANAVNLGDAALAEQLMQRHCSHSSTNMGAQMDSNAKSVADGKSATPQLRGSQLLR
;
A
#
# COMPACT_ATOMS: atom_id res chain seq x y z
N MET A 1 -44.62 15.26 4.45
CA MET A 1 -44.50 14.27 3.35
C MET A 1 -43.30 13.39 3.66
N SER A 2 -43.54 12.10 3.93
CA SER A 2 -42.46 11.15 4.22
C SER A 2 -41.81 10.72 2.91
N ALA A 3 -40.51 10.92 2.77
CA ALA A 3 -39.77 10.43 1.61
C ALA A 3 -39.77 8.90 1.64
N GLN A 4 -40.44 8.28 0.70
CA GLN A 4 -40.49 6.82 0.55
C GLN A 4 -39.24 6.38 -0.23
N LEU A 5 -38.21 5.90 0.49
CA LEU A 5 -37.02 5.32 -0.13
C LEU A 5 -37.35 3.92 -0.65
N LEU A 6 -36.97 3.65 -1.90
CA LEU A 6 -37.10 2.34 -2.52
C LEU A 6 -36.12 1.34 -1.87
N LYS A 7 -36.61 0.13 -1.57
CA LYS A 7 -35.77 -0.97 -1.12
C LYS A 7 -34.79 -1.38 -2.23
N LEU A 8 -33.50 -1.29 -1.92
CA LEU A 8 -32.47 -1.90 -2.76
C LEU A 8 -32.32 -3.37 -2.38
N GLU A 9 -32.32 -4.28 -3.34
CA GLU A 9 -31.96 -5.68 -3.11
C GLU A 9 -30.46 -5.77 -2.91
N THR A 10 -30.04 -6.25 -1.74
CA THR A 10 -28.63 -6.47 -1.40
C THR A 10 -28.18 -7.84 -1.93
N SER A 11 -27.75 -7.89 -3.17
CA SER A 11 -26.81 -8.92 -3.60
C SER A 11 -25.40 -8.50 -3.18
N PRO A 12 -24.51 -9.40 -2.71
CA PRO A 12 -23.10 -9.05 -2.51
C PRO A 12 -22.61 -8.45 -3.82
N ASP A 13 -22.19 -7.18 -3.79
CA ASP A 13 -21.85 -6.49 -5.02
C ASP A 13 -20.61 -7.17 -5.62
N LEU A 14 -20.82 -7.92 -6.69
CA LEU A 14 -19.76 -8.64 -7.40
C LEU A 14 -18.69 -7.64 -7.92
N ALA A 15 -19.07 -6.40 -8.16
CA ALA A 15 -18.16 -5.33 -8.54
C ALA A 15 -17.22 -4.98 -7.38
N ASP A 16 -17.70 -4.97 -6.13
CA ASP A 16 -16.86 -4.76 -4.95
C ASP A 16 -15.88 -5.91 -4.73
N GLN A 17 -16.29 -7.15 -4.99
CA GLN A 17 -15.39 -8.30 -4.91
C GLN A 17 -14.29 -8.21 -5.97
N VAL A 18 -14.65 -7.93 -7.22
CA VAL A 18 -13.70 -7.73 -8.31
C VAL A 18 -12.75 -6.56 -8.01
N TYR A 19 -13.28 -5.44 -7.49
CA TYR A 19 -12.48 -4.29 -7.08
C TYR A 19 -11.41 -4.71 -6.06
N ARG A 20 -11.77 -5.43 -4.99
CA ARG A 20 -10.83 -5.87 -3.95
C ARG A 20 -9.75 -6.79 -4.50
N VAL A 21 -10.13 -7.77 -5.33
CA VAL A 21 -9.18 -8.71 -5.95
C VAL A 21 -8.18 -7.99 -6.84
N LEU A 22 -8.66 -7.06 -7.69
CA LEU A 22 -7.78 -6.29 -8.56
C LEU A 22 -6.90 -5.32 -7.78
N LEU A 23 -7.45 -4.65 -6.75
CA LEU A 23 -6.71 -3.76 -5.86
C LEU A 23 -5.59 -4.50 -5.13
N ASP A 24 -5.87 -5.71 -4.62
CA ASP A 24 -4.85 -6.55 -3.99
C ASP A 24 -3.78 -6.98 -4.99
N ALA A 25 -4.17 -7.39 -6.20
CA ALA A 25 -3.22 -7.79 -7.24
C ALA A 25 -2.30 -6.63 -7.66
N ILE A 26 -2.84 -5.42 -7.79
CA ILE A 26 -2.06 -4.19 -8.09
C ILE A 26 -1.14 -3.85 -6.90
N SER A 27 -1.67 -3.88 -5.67
CA SER A 27 -0.93 -3.52 -4.47
C SER A 27 0.18 -4.51 -4.11
N ALA A 28 0.00 -5.79 -4.46
CA ALA A 28 1.01 -6.84 -4.30
C ALA A 28 2.01 -6.92 -5.47
N GLY A 29 1.83 -6.11 -6.53
CA GLY A 29 2.70 -6.12 -7.71
C GLY A 29 2.48 -7.30 -8.67
N SER A 30 1.43 -8.09 -8.48
CA SER A 30 1.03 -9.15 -9.42
C SER A 30 0.55 -8.57 -10.74
N LEU A 31 -0.17 -7.44 -10.69
CA LEU A 31 -0.45 -6.57 -11.82
C LEU A 31 0.53 -5.40 -11.78
N LYS A 32 1.42 -5.34 -12.76
CA LYS A 32 2.58 -4.42 -12.75
C LYS A 32 2.21 -3.02 -13.23
N PRO A 33 2.88 -1.96 -12.74
CA PRO A 33 2.75 -0.61 -13.28
C PRO A 33 2.92 -0.59 -14.80
N GLY A 34 2.01 0.11 -15.50
CA GLY A 34 1.97 0.16 -16.97
C GLY A 34 1.38 -1.07 -17.66
N GLN A 35 1.08 -2.13 -16.93
CA GLN A 35 0.43 -3.32 -17.50
C GLN A 35 -0.97 -2.96 -18.03
N ARG A 36 -1.24 -3.30 -19.29
CA ARG A 36 -2.56 -3.13 -19.90
C ARG A 36 -3.57 -4.06 -19.25
N LEU A 37 -4.78 -3.53 -19.06
CA LEU A 37 -5.92 -4.24 -18.48
C LEU A 37 -7.05 -4.28 -19.51
N THR A 38 -7.47 -5.47 -19.89
CA THR A 38 -8.65 -5.64 -20.75
C THR A 38 -9.79 -6.23 -19.92
N GLN A 39 -11.00 -5.72 -20.16
CA GLN A 39 -12.19 -6.20 -19.45
C GLN A 39 -12.50 -7.67 -19.79
N GLU A 40 -12.13 -8.11 -20.99
CA GLU A 40 -12.35 -9.47 -21.46
C GLU A 40 -11.48 -10.47 -20.69
N GLU A 41 -10.16 -10.24 -20.69
CA GLU A 41 -9.20 -11.10 -19.99
C GLU A 41 -9.48 -11.17 -18.50
N LEU A 42 -9.80 -10.02 -17.86
CA LEU A 42 -10.11 -9.99 -16.43
C LEU A 42 -11.44 -10.71 -16.13
N ALA A 43 -12.45 -10.58 -16.96
CA ALA A 43 -13.72 -11.27 -16.80
C ALA A 43 -13.55 -12.80 -16.92
N GLU A 44 -12.73 -13.25 -17.87
CA GLU A 44 -12.39 -14.67 -18.05
C GLU A 44 -11.61 -15.21 -16.85
N GLN A 45 -10.54 -14.52 -16.41
CA GLN A 45 -9.71 -14.94 -15.27
C GLN A 45 -10.49 -15.01 -13.96
N LEU A 46 -11.45 -14.09 -13.76
CA LEU A 46 -12.26 -14.03 -12.54
C LEU A 46 -13.55 -14.84 -12.63
N ALA A 47 -13.82 -15.48 -13.78
CA ALA A 47 -15.03 -16.24 -14.06
C ALA A 47 -16.33 -15.45 -13.81
N VAL A 48 -16.35 -14.16 -14.21
CA VAL A 48 -17.48 -13.24 -14.08
C VAL A 48 -17.84 -12.61 -15.41
N SER A 49 -19.00 -11.94 -15.48
CA SER A 49 -19.36 -11.14 -16.66
C SER A 49 -18.53 -9.86 -16.74
N ARG A 50 -18.50 -9.18 -17.89
CA ARG A 50 -17.75 -7.92 -18.08
C ARG A 50 -18.30 -6.76 -17.25
N GLN A 51 -19.57 -6.78 -16.86
CA GLN A 51 -20.21 -5.65 -16.16
C GLN A 51 -19.56 -5.34 -14.79
N PRO A 52 -19.41 -6.29 -13.85
CA PRO A 52 -18.73 -6.03 -12.57
C PRO A 52 -17.27 -5.62 -12.76
N VAL A 53 -16.56 -6.19 -13.75
CA VAL A 53 -15.18 -5.77 -14.08
C VAL A 53 -15.14 -4.30 -14.54
N THR A 54 -16.07 -3.90 -15.40
CA THR A 54 -16.17 -2.50 -15.86
C THR A 54 -16.41 -1.53 -14.70
N GLN A 55 -17.28 -1.91 -13.76
CA GLN A 55 -17.57 -1.10 -12.56
C GLN A 55 -16.34 -1.01 -11.64
N ALA A 56 -15.69 -2.15 -11.35
CA ALA A 56 -14.47 -2.20 -10.56
C ALA A 56 -13.34 -1.36 -11.15
N LEU A 57 -13.10 -1.46 -12.47
CA LEU A 57 -12.09 -0.65 -13.16
C LEU A 57 -12.38 0.85 -13.12
N LYS A 58 -13.64 1.27 -13.15
CA LYS A 58 -14.02 2.68 -12.97
C LYS A 58 -13.69 3.17 -11.55
N LEU A 59 -13.94 2.35 -10.53
CA LEU A 59 -13.59 2.68 -9.15
C LEU A 59 -12.07 2.75 -8.98
N LEU A 60 -11.32 1.74 -9.46
CA LEU A 60 -9.86 1.74 -9.42
C LEU A 60 -9.26 2.94 -10.16
N LYS A 61 -9.88 3.40 -11.25
CA LYS A 61 -9.45 4.61 -11.96
C LYS A 61 -9.72 5.87 -11.15
N LYS A 62 -10.90 5.97 -10.50
CA LYS A 62 -11.23 7.07 -9.58
C LYS A 62 -10.23 7.15 -8.42
N ASP A 63 -9.83 5.99 -7.89
CA ASP A 63 -8.92 5.88 -6.75
C ASP A 63 -7.43 5.94 -7.15
N GLY A 64 -7.12 6.16 -8.45
CA GLY A 64 -5.75 6.37 -8.95
C GLY A 64 -4.92 5.11 -9.14
N PHE A 65 -5.50 3.90 -9.06
CA PHE A 65 -4.79 2.63 -9.29
C PHE A 65 -4.73 2.23 -10.76
N VAL A 66 -5.65 2.75 -11.56
CA VAL A 66 -5.77 2.50 -13.00
C VAL A 66 -5.89 3.84 -13.73
N GLN A 67 -5.32 3.94 -14.91
CA GLN A 67 -5.40 5.11 -15.77
C GLN A 67 -5.64 4.74 -17.24
N ASP A 68 -5.94 5.73 -18.08
CA ASP A 68 -5.99 5.52 -19.52
C ASP A 68 -4.60 5.15 -20.04
N ALA A 69 -4.52 4.10 -20.83
CA ALA A 69 -3.27 3.71 -21.47
C ALA A 69 -2.88 4.76 -22.54
N PRO A 70 -1.57 5.03 -22.72
CA PRO A 70 -1.10 5.88 -23.81
C PRO A 70 -1.63 5.38 -25.16
N ILE A 71 -1.97 6.30 -26.03
CA ILE A 71 -2.39 5.97 -27.40
C ILE A 71 -1.15 5.48 -28.16
N THR A 72 -1.06 4.18 -28.34
CA THR A 72 -0.02 3.55 -29.16
C THR A 72 -0.61 3.21 -30.53
N GLY A 73 -0.07 3.81 -31.60
CA GLY A 73 -0.47 3.52 -32.98
C GLY A 73 -0.85 4.77 -33.76
N GLY A 74 -0.37 4.87 -35.00
CA GLY A 74 -0.71 5.93 -35.92
C GLY A 74 -2.20 5.98 -36.27
N LEU A 75 -2.62 6.83 -37.21
CA LEU A 75 -3.97 7.20 -37.57
C LEU A 75 -5.02 6.06 -37.72
N ALA A 76 -4.64 4.80 -37.74
CA ALA A 76 -5.54 3.64 -37.95
C ALA A 76 -5.91 2.84 -36.69
N GLY A 77 -5.38 3.14 -35.50
CA GLY A 77 -5.61 2.32 -34.30
C GLY A 77 -5.63 3.08 -32.99
N ARG A 78 -6.68 3.88 -32.74
CA ARG A 78 -6.95 4.48 -31.42
C ARG A 78 -7.49 3.41 -30.47
N SER A 79 -6.62 2.54 -29.92
CA SER A 79 -7.01 1.68 -28.82
C SER A 79 -7.02 2.49 -27.53
N ARG A 80 -8.21 2.89 -27.10
CA ARG A 80 -8.45 3.42 -25.75
C ARG A 80 -8.48 2.22 -24.79
N GLY A 81 -7.37 1.97 -24.12
CA GLY A 81 -7.28 0.92 -23.11
C GLY A 81 -7.09 1.50 -21.72
N LEU A 82 -7.16 0.64 -20.72
CA LEU A 82 -6.78 0.94 -19.36
C LEU A 82 -5.44 0.26 -19.06
N GLN A 83 -4.69 0.84 -18.13
CA GLN A 83 -3.46 0.23 -17.59
C GLN A 83 -3.35 0.49 -16.10
N VAL A 84 -2.61 -0.34 -15.41
CA VAL A 84 -2.20 -0.06 -14.02
C VAL A 84 -1.44 1.27 -14.00
N ALA A 85 -1.87 2.20 -13.16
CA ALA A 85 -1.20 3.49 -13.04
C ALA A 85 0.25 3.29 -12.58
N PRO A 86 1.24 4.02 -13.12
CA PRO A 86 2.59 4.02 -12.58
C PRO A 86 2.58 4.52 -11.13
N LEU A 87 3.63 4.21 -10.38
CA LEU A 87 3.86 4.85 -9.10
C LEU A 87 4.32 6.29 -9.36
N ASP A 88 3.65 7.23 -8.72
CA ASP A 88 3.95 8.66 -8.80
C ASP A 88 4.55 9.12 -7.46
N ALA A 89 5.83 9.52 -7.46
CA ALA A 89 6.53 9.96 -6.26
C ALA A 89 5.87 11.16 -5.60
N HIS A 90 5.34 12.11 -6.41
CA HIS A 90 4.64 13.28 -5.89
C HIS A 90 3.33 12.89 -5.20
N TRP A 91 2.55 12.00 -5.81
CA TRP A 91 1.34 11.46 -5.20
C TRP A 91 1.64 10.73 -3.89
N ILE A 92 2.66 9.89 -3.87
CA ILE A 92 3.07 9.17 -2.65
C ILE A 92 3.52 10.15 -1.56
N ALA A 93 4.24 11.22 -1.90
CA ALA A 93 4.59 12.25 -0.92
C ALA A 93 3.33 12.89 -0.28
N GLN A 94 2.30 13.22 -1.08
CA GLN A 94 1.03 13.75 -0.57
C GLN A 94 0.29 12.74 0.33
N VAL A 95 0.32 11.44 -0.02
CA VAL A 95 -0.23 10.37 0.84
C VAL A 95 0.51 10.33 2.18
N TYR A 96 1.84 10.48 2.18
CA TYR A 96 2.64 10.52 3.41
C TYR A 96 2.37 11.76 4.26
N GLU A 97 2.08 12.92 3.67
CA GLU A 97 1.67 14.11 4.42
C GLU A 97 0.41 13.86 5.24
N VAL A 98 -0.64 13.28 4.62
CA VAL A 98 -1.90 12.94 5.30
C VAL A 98 -1.68 11.83 6.34
N ARG A 99 -0.97 10.77 5.95
CA ARG A 99 -0.66 9.65 6.86
C ARG A 99 0.10 10.13 8.09
N SER A 100 1.14 10.95 7.91
CA SER A 100 1.95 11.47 9.01
C SER A 100 1.09 12.21 10.04
N ALA A 101 0.15 13.04 9.60
CA ALA A 101 -0.74 13.74 10.52
C ALA A 101 -1.61 12.78 11.35
N LEU A 102 -2.10 11.69 10.73
CA LEU A 102 -2.91 10.67 11.40
C LEU A 102 -2.07 9.79 12.33
N ASP A 103 -0.90 9.34 11.89
CA ASP A 103 0.02 8.50 12.66
C ASP A 103 0.50 9.21 13.92
N VAL A 104 0.92 10.47 13.79
CA VAL A 104 1.39 11.31 14.90
C VAL A 104 0.27 11.54 15.91
N LEU A 105 -0.94 11.89 15.44
CA LEU A 105 -2.11 12.06 16.29
C LEU A 105 -2.46 10.76 17.03
N ALA A 106 -2.49 9.62 16.31
CA ALA A 106 -2.81 8.31 16.87
C ALA A 106 -1.82 7.92 17.97
N THR A 107 -0.53 8.06 17.69
CA THR A 107 0.56 7.68 18.61
C THR A 107 0.50 8.50 19.89
N ARG A 108 0.30 9.82 19.79
CA ARG A 108 0.12 10.71 20.93
C ARG A 108 -1.09 10.33 21.78
N LEU A 109 -2.24 10.05 21.14
CA LEU A 109 -3.46 9.64 21.84
C LEU A 109 -3.31 8.29 22.52
N ALA A 110 -2.66 7.31 21.86
CA ALA A 110 -2.40 5.98 22.42
C ALA A 110 -1.56 6.08 23.71
N ALA A 111 -0.47 6.84 23.66
CA ALA A 111 0.39 7.08 24.83
C ALA A 111 -0.37 7.78 25.97
N SER A 112 -1.13 8.85 25.65
CA SER A 112 -1.91 9.59 26.65
C SER A 112 -3.00 8.76 27.34
N ARG A 113 -3.44 7.66 26.71
CA ARG A 113 -4.46 6.75 27.26
C ARG A 113 -3.89 5.60 28.06
N GLY A 114 -2.56 5.47 28.14
CA GLY A 114 -1.90 4.37 28.83
C GLY A 114 -2.15 3.00 28.17
N THR A 115 -2.35 2.99 26.85
CA THR A 115 -2.57 1.76 26.08
C THR A 115 -1.23 1.05 25.89
N VAL A 116 -1.24 -0.28 25.92
CA VAL A 116 -0.03 -1.09 25.70
C VAL A 116 -0.01 -1.61 24.27
N ILE A 117 1.07 -1.34 23.55
CA ILE A 117 1.37 -1.93 22.24
C ILE A 117 2.09 -3.25 22.45
N ASP A 118 1.54 -4.33 21.88
CA ASP A 118 2.07 -5.68 22.02
C ASP A 118 3.47 -5.79 21.40
N PRO A 119 4.51 -6.19 22.17
CA PRO A 119 5.85 -6.42 21.64
C PRO A 119 5.92 -7.48 20.53
N ALA A 120 4.94 -8.38 20.43
CA ALA A 120 4.85 -9.37 19.38
C ALA A 120 4.78 -8.73 17.99
N LEU A 121 4.22 -7.52 17.86
CA LEU A 121 4.16 -6.78 16.58
C LEU A 121 5.58 -6.48 16.07
N ILE A 122 6.47 -6.05 16.93
CA ILE A 122 7.88 -5.78 16.59
C ILE A 122 8.61 -7.09 16.27
N ALA A 123 8.42 -8.12 17.10
CA ALA A 123 9.04 -9.43 16.89
C ALA A 123 8.63 -10.05 15.53
N ASN A 124 7.37 -9.93 15.14
CA ASN A 124 6.86 -10.41 13.85
C ASN A 124 7.51 -9.69 12.67
N GLY A 125 7.67 -8.38 12.76
CA GLY A 125 8.33 -7.60 11.72
C GLY A 125 9.80 -7.96 11.56
N ARG A 126 10.56 -8.04 12.66
CA ARG A 126 11.96 -8.49 12.63
C ARG A 126 12.09 -9.92 12.10
N ALA A 127 11.13 -10.80 12.41
CA ALA A 127 11.10 -12.16 11.88
C ALA A 127 10.84 -12.17 10.36
N ALA A 128 10.01 -11.27 9.83
CA ALA A 128 9.79 -11.11 8.40
C ALA A 128 11.06 -10.63 7.68
N VAL A 129 11.81 -9.68 8.27
CA VAL A 129 13.11 -9.23 7.74
C VAL A 129 14.11 -10.38 7.66
N LYS A 130 14.23 -11.18 8.73
CA LYS A 130 15.14 -12.36 8.76
C LYS A 130 14.80 -13.41 7.70
N ARG A 131 13.52 -13.52 7.31
CA ARG A 131 13.08 -14.45 6.26
C ARG A 131 13.18 -13.89 4.84
N ASP A 132 13.58 -12.62 4.70
CA ASP A 132 13.58 -11.90 3.42
C ASP A 132 12.17 -11.88 2.74
N ASP A 133 11.11 -11.86 3.56
CA ASP A 133 9.72 -11.90 3.11
C ASP A 133 9.12 -10.50 3.08
N ILE A 134 9.22 -9.84 1.91
CA ILE A 134 8.74 -8.46 1.71
C ILE A 134 7.24 -8.34 2.00
N LYS A 135 6.44 -9.34 1.60
CA LYS A 135 5.01 -9.31 1.87
C LYS A 135 4.73 -9.32 3.37
N ALA A 136 5.40 -10.21 4.11
CA ALA A 136 5.25 -10.28 5.56
C ALA A 136 5.77 -9.01 6.26
N MET A 137 6.81 -8.35 5.75
CA MET A 137 7.29 -7.05 6.26
C MET A 137 6.20 -5.99 6.15
N ILE A 138 5.54 -5.88 4.99
CA ILE A 138 4.47 -4.92 4.72
C ILE A 138 3.24 -5.22 5.60
N ASP A 139 2.86 -6.49 5.71
CA ASP A 139 1.72 -6.90 6.54
C ASP A 139 1.99 -6.63 8.04
N ALA A 140 3.24 -6.79 8.50
CA ALA A 140 3.64 -6.47 9.87
C ALA A 140 3.65 -4.96 10.13
N ASP A 141 4.09 -4.14 9.17
CA ASP A 141 4.04 -2.67 9.25
C ASP A 141 2.59 -2.19 9.39
N LEU A 142 1.68 -2.70 8.55
CA LEU A 142 0.25 -2.42 8.67
C LEU A 142 -0.29 -2.80 10.04
N ALA A 143 0.07 -3.97 10.55
CA ALA A 143 -0.40 -4.44 11.84
C ALA A 143 0.05 -3.52 12.98
N PHE A 144 1.30 -3.05 12.95
CA PHE A 144 1.85 -2.10 13.92
C PHE A 144 1.09 -0.77 13.92
N HIS A 145 0.95 -0.13 12.75
CA HIS A 145 0.21 1.14 12.64
C HIS A 145 -1.27 0.99 12.99
N THR A 146 -1.91 -0.10 12.58
CA THR A 146 -3.30 -0.39 12.95
C THR A 146 -3.47 -0.55 14.47
N ALA A 147 -2.51 -1.17 15.15
CA ALA A 147 -2.53 -1.26 16.61
C ALA A 147 -2.49 0.14 17.26
N LEU A 148 -1.66 1.05 16.76
CA LEU A 148 -1.63 2.45 17.22
C LEU A 148 -2.95 3.19 16.97
N TYR A 149 -3.57 3.01 15.78
CA TYR A 149 -4.86 3.64 15.46
C TYR A 149 -5.97 3.17 16.40
N ARG A 150 -6.03 1.88 16.71
CA ARG A 150 -7.00 1.30 17.66
C ARG A 150 -6.73 1.77 19.08
N ALA A 151 -5.45 1.78 19.50
CA ALA A 151 -5.01 2.28 20.79
C ALA A 151 -5.36 3.77 20.98
N ALA A 152 -5.38 4.56 19.91
CA ALA A 152 -5.84 5.94 19.92
C ALA A 152 -7.31 6.09 20.29
N GLY A 153 -8.14 5.03 20.18
CA GLY A 153 -9.56 5.00 20.58
C GLY A 153 -10.44 6.01 19.83
N ASN A 154 -10.01 6.44 18.64
CA ASN A 154 -10.81 7.22 17.70
C ASN A 154 -10.92 6.43 16.38
N PRO A 155 -12.06 5.77 16.10
CA PRO A 155 -12.21 4.91 14.94
C PRO A 155 -12.06 5.64 13.60
N LEU A 156 -12.26 6.96 13.57
CA LEU A 156 -12.09 7.75 12.36
C LEU A 156 -10.63 7.82 11.91
N ILE A 157 -9.68 7.69 12.83
CA ILE A 157 -8.24 7.66 12.49
C ILE A 157 -7.94 6.40 11.67
N GLU A 158 -8.32 5.21 12.16
CA GLU A 158 -8.11 3.94 11.45
C GLU A 158 -8.80 3.97 10.08
N GLN A 159 -10.06 4.39 10.02
CA GLN A 159 -10.82 4.47 8.78
C GLN A 159 -10.16 5.39 7.74
N SER A 160 -9.72 6.59 8.16
CA SER A 160 -9.08 7.56 7.27
C SER A 160 -7.69 7.09 6.81
N ALA A 161 -6.89 6.50 7.69
CA ALA A 161 -5.56 6.01 7.35
C ALA A 161 -5.61 4.84 6.36
N LEU A 162 -6.55 3.91 6.52
CA LEU A 162 -6.70 2.75 5.65
C LEU A 162 -7.14 3.09 4.23
N LEU A 163 -7.76 4.26 3.99
CA LEU A 163 -8.11 4.71 2.63
C LEU A 163 -6.90 4.81 1.70
N HIS A 164 -5.73 5.14 2.25
CA HIS A 164 -4.51 5.33 1.48
C HIS A 164 -3.53 4.14 1.57
N TRP A 165 -3.86 3.13 2.36
CA TRP A 165 -2.97 2.01 2.64
C TRP A 165 -2.47 1.28 1.39
N HIS A 166 -3.32 1.07 0.41
CA HIS A 166 -2.94 0.37 -0.81
C HIS A 166 -1.90 1.12 -1.66
N HIS A 167 -1.91 2.45 -1.63
CA HIS A 167 -0.87 3.26 -2.26
C HIS A 167 0.47 3.09 -1.54
N ILE A 168 0.45 3.11 -0.20
CA ILE A 168 1.63 2.89 0.64
C ILE A 168 2.19 1.49 0.42
N ARG A 169 1.35 0.46 0.42
CA ARG A 169 1.73 -0.93 0.15
C ARG A 169 2.47 -1.09 -1.17
N ARG A 170 1.99 -0.46 -2.24
CA ARG A 170 2.66 -0.45 -3.55
C ARG A 170 4.05 0.18 -3.47
N ALA A 171 4.14 1.35 -2.85
CA ALA A 171 5.39 2.06 -2.71
C ALA A 171 6.39 1.29 -1.82
N MET A 172 5.93 0.69 -0.73
CA MET A 172 6.76 -0.19 0.11
C MET A 172 7.27 -1.41 -0.66
N GLY A 173 6.44 -2.01 -1.51
CA GLY A 173 6.86 -3.13 -2.37
C GLY A 173 8.05 -2.80 -3.26
N GLU A 174 8.13 -1.57 -3.74
CA GLU A 174 9.28 -1.04 -4.50
C GLU A 174 10.48 -0.73 -3.57
N ALA A 175 10.24 -0.01 -2.47
CA ALA A 175 11.31 0.45 -1.58
C ALA A 175 12.01 -0.69 -0.84
N LEU A 176 11.26 -1.69 -0.41
CA LEU A 176 11.80 -2.83 0.34
C LEU A 176 12.59 -3.83 -0.53
N GLN A 177 12.71 -3.60 -1.84
CA GLN A 177 13.72 -4.30 -2.65
C GLN A 177 15.15 -3.95 -2.17
N SER A 178 15.35 -2.76 -1.57
CA SER A 178 16.60 -2.40 -0.93
C SER A 178 16.67 -2.95 0.50
N SER A 179 17.65 -3.79 0.78
CA SER A 179 17.86 -4.38 2.12
C SER A 179 18.26 -3.34 3.18
N LEU A 180 18.82 -2.20 2.77
CA LEU A 180 19.29 -1.16 3.69
C LEU A 180 18.18 -0.47 4.49
N LEU A 181 16.93 -0.56 4.03
CA LEU A 181 15.79 0.10 4.66
C LEU A 181 15.03 -0.80 5.66
N ARG A 182 15.34 -2.09 5.71
CA ARG A 182 14.49 -3.09 6.38
C ARG A 182 14.66 -3.11 7.89
N GLU A 183 15.89 -3.23 8.39
CA GLU A 183 16.15 -3.30 9.84
C GLU A 183 15.92 -1.97 10.57
N PRO A 184 16.40 -0.80 10.07
CA PRO A 184 16.25 0.47 10.79
C PRO A 184 14.80 0.86 11.07
N VAL A 185 13.87 0.49 10.19
CA VAL A 185 12.42 0.74 10.39
C VAL A 185 11.91 0.07 11.65
N TRP A 186 12.35 -1.15 11.95
CA TRP A 186 11.89 -1.89 13.12
C TRP A 186 12.51 -1.37 14.44
N ASP A 187 13.69 -0.75 14.38
CA ASP A 187 14.27 -0.04 15.53
C ASP A 187 13.45 1.22 15.86
N GLU A 188 12.97 1.94 14.81
CA GLU A 188 12.08 3.09 14.99
C GLU A 188 10.72 2.66 15.56
N HIS A 189 10.11 1.58 15.03
CA HIS A 189 8.83 1.05 15.54
C HIS A 189 8.94 0.62 17.00
N GLU A 190 10.03 -0.04 17.39
CA GLU A 190 10.27 -0.45 18.79
C GLU A 190 10.39 0.78 19.71
N ALA A 191 11.14 1.80 19.30
CA ALA A 191 11.27 3.04 20.07
C ALA A 191 9.91 3.74 20.26
N ILE A 192 9.07 3.78 19.21
CA ILE A 192 7.71 4.35 19.27
C ILE A 192 6.85 3.52 20.24
N ALA A 193 6.83 2.18 20.09
CA ALA A 193 6.06 1.31 20.97
C ALA A 193 6.45 1.48 22.46
N ASN A 194 7.76 1.57 22.73
CA ASN A 194 8.26 1.79 24.09
C ASN A 194 7.82 3.13 24.66
N ALA A 195 7.88 4.22 23.89
CA ALA A 195 7.41 5.53 24.33
C ALA A 195 5.89 5.53 24.61
N VAL A 196 5.09 4.86 23.77
CA VAL A 196 3.65 4.66 23.98
C VAL A 196 3.40 3.88 25.27
N ASN A 197 4.11 2.76 25.47
CA ASN A 197 3.93 1.89 26.63
C ASN A 197 4.35 2.56 27.95
N LEU A 198 5.27 3.54 27.90
CA LEU A 198 5.65 4.37 29.04
C LEU A 198 4.68 5.53 29.31
N GLY A 199 3.72 5.77 28.41
CA GLY A 199 2.80 6.91 28.48
C GLY A 199 3.44 8.26 28.15
N ASP A 200 4.65 8.28 27.57
CA ASP A 200 5.34 9.51 27.17
C ASP A 200 4.82 9.99 25.81
N ALA A 201 3.71 10.72 25.88
CA ALA A 201 3.01 11.20 24.69
C ALA A 201 3.88 12.16 23.84
N ALA A 202 4.72 12.98 24.47
CA ALA A 202 5.57 13.93 23.76
C ALA A 202 6.69 13.22 22.99
N LEU A 203 7.37 12.26 23.64
CA LEU A 203 8.39 11.46 23.01
C LEU A 203 7.79 10.58 21.89
N ALA A 204 6.65 9.94 22.14
CA ALA A 204 5.97 9.09 21.16
C ALA A 204 5.59 9.88 19.90
N GLU A 205 5.04 11.08 20.05
CA GLU A 205 4.73 12.02 18.98
C GLU A 205 5.98 12.38 18.17
N GLN A 206 7.06 12.78 18.82
CA GLN A 206 8.32 13.16 18.18
C GLN A 206 8.95 11.98 17.39
N LEU A 207 8.95 10.78 17.98
CA LEU A 207 9.47 9.58 17.33
C LEU A 207 8.67 9.20 16.09
N MET A 208 7.34 9.26 16.16
CA MET A 208 6.47 8.97 15.02
C MET A 208 6.65 10.01 13.91
N GLN A 209 6.76 11.30 14.25
CA GLN A 209 7.01 12.35 13.24
C GLN A 209 8.32 12.11 12.49
N ARG A 210 9.39 11.74 13.21
CA ARG A 210 10.68 11.41 12.61
C ARG A 210 10.58 10.17 11.73
N HIS A 211 9.91 9.11 12.19
CA HIS A 211 9.66 7.89 11.44
C HIS A 211 8.95 8.17 10.11
N CYS A 212 7.86 8.93 10.13
CA CYS A 212 7.12 9.30 8.92
C CYS A 212 7.98 10.12 7.94
N SER A 213 8.79 11.06 8.45
CA SER A 213 9.70 11.85 7.63
C SER A 213 10.77 10.99 6.95
N HIS A 214 11.40 10.08 7.69
CA HIS A 214 12.38 9.13 7.16
C HIS A 214 11.75 8.22 6.10
N SER A 215 10.58 7.67 6.39
CA SER A 215 9.85 6.78 5.47
C SER A 215 9.50 7.49 4.16
N SER A 216 8.98 8.71 4.22
CA SER A 216 8.65 9.53 3.05
C SER A 216 9.89 9.82 2.19
N THR A 217 10.99 10.24 2.83
CA THR A 217 12.26 10.55 2.14
C THR A 217 12.85 9.31 1.47
N ASN A 218 12.92 8.19 2.19
CA ASN A 218 13.44 6.94 1.66
C ASN A 218 12.61 6.40 0.50
N MET A 219 11.28 6.53 0.59
CA MET A 219 10.36 6.13 -0.46
C MET A 219 10.58 6.95 -1.74
N GLY A 220 10.65 8.28 -1.61
CA GLY A 220 10.91 9.17 -2.73
C GLY A 220 12.26 8.87 -3.40
N ALA A 221 13.33 8.74 -2.63
CA ALA A 221 14.67 8.43 -3.15
C ALA A 221 14.72 7.10 -3.92
N GLN A 222 14.03 6.07 -3.43
CA GLN A 222 13.97 4.77 -4.10
C GLN A 222 13.17 4.82 -5.40
N MET A 223 12.04 5.54 -5.41
CA MET A 223 11.24 5.71 -6.62
C MET A 223 12.01 6.47 -7.72
N ASP A 224 12.74 7.53 -7.35
CA ASP A 224 13.59 8.27 -8.28
C ASP A 224 14.73 7.42 -8.84
N SER A 225 15.34 6.57 -8.01
CA SER A 225 16.38 5.63 -8.44
C SER A 225 15.86 4.61 -9.44
N ASN A 226 14.68 4.05 -9.19
CA ASN A 226 14.05 3.08 -10.07
C ASN A 226 13.64 3.72 -11.41
N ALA A 227 13.10 4.96 -11.38
CA ALA A 227 12.76 5.70 -12.59
C ALA A 227 13.98 5.95 -13.49
N LYS A 228 15.13 6.32 -12.90
CA LYS A 228 16.39 6.51 -13.63
C LYS A 228 16.92 5.20 -14.22
N SER A 229 16.87 4.09 -13.46
CA SER A 229 17.31 2.77 -13.93
C SER A 229 16.50 2.27 -15.13
N VAL A 230 15.20 2.53 -15.15
CA VAL A 230 14.33 2.19 -16.29
C VAL A 230 14.66 3.07 -17.51
N ALA A 231 14.93 4.37 -17.31
CA ALA A 231 15.30 5.29 -18.38
C ALA A 231 16.65 4.94 -19.02
N ASP A 232 17.61 4.45 -18.22
CA ASP A 232 18.95 4.03 -18.66
C ASP A 232 18.99 2.62 -19.29
N GLY A 233 17.83 1.95 -19.47
CA GLY A 233 17.74 0.64 -20.09
C GLY A 233 18.34 -0.52 -19.27
N LYS A 234 18.66 -0.29 -18.00
CA LYS A 234 19.14 -1.32 -17.07
C LYS A 234 17.92 -2.00 -16.40
N SER A 235 17.32 -2.96 -17.13
CA SER A 235 16.33 -3.84 -16.53
C SER A 235 16.99 -4.63 -15.40
N ALA A 236 16.51 -4.48 -14.17
CA ALA A 236 16.85 -5.35 -13.06
C ALA A 236 16.17 -6.72 -13.31
N THR A 237 16.84 -7.59 -14.06
CA THR A 237 16.46 -9.00 -14.14
C THR A 237 16.95 -9.67 -12.85
N PRO A 238 16.10 -10.26 -12.02
CA PRO A 238 16.55 -11.10 -10.92
C PRO A 238 17.29 -12.30 -11.52
N GLN A 239 18.59 -12.41 -11.26
CA GLN A 239 19.32 -13.64 -11.53
C GLN A 239 18.75 -14.74 -10.64
N LEU A 240 17.91 -15.59 -11.20
CA LEU A 240 17.62 -16.90 -10.66
C LEU A 240 18.95 -17.67 -10.60
N ARG A 241 19.53 -17.78 -9.42
CA ARG A 241 20.64 -18.71 -9.17
C ARG A 241 20.11 -20.10 -9.41
N GLY A 242 20.54 -20.66 -10.55
CA GLY A 242 20.28 -22.06 -10.90
C GLY A 242 20.83 -22.96 -9.79
N SER A 243 19.95 -23.74 -9.18
CA SER A 243 20.33 -24.87 -8.38
C SER A 243 20.97 -25.90 -9.32
N GLN A 244 22.25 -26.10 -9.16
CA GLN A 244 22.95 -27.25 -9.76
C GLN A 244 22.34 -28.54 -9.22
N LEU A 245 21.63 -29.22 -10.09
CA LEU A 245 21.44 -30.66 -10.02
C LEU A 245 22.77 -31.30 -10.40
N LEU A 246 23.43 -31.97 -9.49
CA LEU A 246 24.44 -32.97 -9.77
C LEU A 246 24.35 -34.10 -8.75
N ARG A 247 23.95 -35.25 -9.32
CA ARG A 247 24.26 -36.66 -9.00
C ARG A 247 23.87 -37.21 -7.64
#